data_9f72a4c8734de150fa15f6b8a0d30c2b
#
_entry.id   9f72a4c8734de150fa15f6b8a0d30c2b
#
_cell.length_a   1.000
_cell.length_b   1.000
_cell.length_c   1.000
_cell.angle_alpha   90.00
_cell.angle_beta   90.00
_cell.angle_gamma   90.00
#
_symmetry.space_group_name_H-M   'P 1'
#
loop_
_entity.id
_entity.type
_entity.pdbx_description
1 polymer ?
#
loop_
_entity_poly.entity_id
_entity_poly.type
_entity_poly.pdbx_seq_one_letter_code
_entity_poly.pdbx_strand_id
1 'polypeptide(L)'
;MQAQTNSTTQPRFAKILNPREVRKATGLNQLAFWSRIGVTQSGGSRYENGRNMPKPVRELLRLVYVEKIDLAQIKGEDVQIMAYMRETHPDLYRSLKKGMQHAMPEHKPASQA
;
A
#
# COMPACT_ATOMS: atom_id res chain seq x y z
N MET A 1 21.00 -19.82 4.23
CA MET A 1 20.65 -19.51 4.01
C MET A 1 19.62 -18.94 4.26
N GLN A 2 19.22 -18.62 4.85
CA GLN A 2 18.29 -17.91 5.10
C GLN A 2 17.81 -17.00 4.17
N ALA A 3 18.43 -16.76 3.29
CA ALA A 3 18.05 -15.90 2.23
C ALA A 3 16.77 -16.34 1.60
N GLN A 4 16.54 -17.62 1.61
CA GLN A 4 15.33 -18.03 0.96
C GLN A 4 14.12 -17.69 1.75
N THR A 5 14.23 -17.63 3.03
CA THR A 5 13.11 -17.24 3.83
C THR A 5 12.70 -15.84 3.49
N ASN A 6 13.69 -14.98 3.38
CA ASN A 6 13.39 -13.63 3.01
C ASN A 6 12.87 -13.52 1.63
N SER A 7 13.39 -14.33 0.74
CA SER A 7 12.98 -14.21 -0.64
C SER A 7 11.54 -14.64 -0.85
N THR A 8 10.98 -15.42 0.04
CA THR A 8 9.60 -15.80 -0.09
C THR A 8 8.68 -14.60 0.00
N THR A 9 9.01 -13.68 0.88
CA THR A 9 8.20 -12.49 1.05
C THR A 9 8.72 -11.35 0.20
N GLN A 10 10.02 -11.17 0.20
CA GLN A 10 10.64 -10.04 -0.42
C GLN A 10 10.49 -9.97 -1.93
N PRO A 11 10.66 -11.05 -2.66
CA PRO A 11 10.58 -10.95 -4.11
C PRO A 11 9.24 -10.46 -4.59
N ARG A 12 8.17 -10.94 -4.01
CA ARG A 12 6.86 -10.49 -4.42
C ARG A 12 6.67 -9.02 -4.10
N PHE A 13 7.12 -8.62 -2.92
CA PHE A 13 7.01 -7.26 -2.48
C PHE A 13 7.84 -6.34 -3.37
N ALA A 14 9.08 -6.73 -3.64
CA ALA A 14 9.95 -5.93 -4.48
C ALA A 14 9.40 -5.79 -5.89
N LYS A 15 8.81 -6.86 -6.41
CA LYS A 15 8.26 -6.83 -7.74
C LYS A 15 7.10 -5.87 -7.83
N ILE A 16 6.25 -5.87 -6.81
CA ILE A 16 5.10 -4.97 -6.78
C ILE A 16 5.55 -3.53 -6.69
N LEU A 17 6.69 -3.31 -6.06
CA LEU A 17 7.15 -1.96 -5.79
C LEU A 17 8.09 -1.41 -6.85
N ASN A 18 7.90 -1.79 -8.11
CA ASN A 18 8.53 -1.05 -9.20
C ASN A 18 7.72 0.23 -9.34
N PRO A 19 8.27 1.38 -8.92
CA PRO A 19 7.44 2.58 -8.81
C PRO A 19 6.89 3.09 -10.13
N ARG A 20 7.64 2.93 -11.21
CA ARG A 20 7.12 3.39 -12.50
C ARG A 20 5.92 2.56 -12.92
N GLU A 21 5.98 1.26 -12.72
CA GLU A 21 4.86 0.41 -13.09
C GLU A 21 3.65 0.66 -12.22
N VAL A 22 3.89 0.88 -10.93
CA VAL A 22 2.79 1.21 -10.02
C VAL A 22 2.13 2.51 -10.48
N ARG A 23 2.95 3.51 -10.81
CA ARG A 23 2.39 4.79 -11.25
C ARG A 23 1.60 4.63 -12.54
N LYS A 24 2.13 3.90 -13.50
CA LYS A 24 1.44 3.73 -14.77
C LYS A 24 0.07 3.10 -14.59
N ALA A 25 -0.03 2.18 -13.65
CA ALA A 25 -1.30 1.53 -13.37
C ALA A 25 -2.34 2.51 -12.81
N THR A 26 -1.89 3.60 -12.18
CA THR A 26 -2.82 4.60 -11.64
C THR A 26 -3.27 5.61 -12.68
N GLY A 27 -2.50 5.78 -13.74
CA GLY A 27 -2.78 6.82 -14.74
C GLY A 27 -2.31 8.19 -14.31
N LEU A 28 -1.67 8.33 -13.16
CA LEU A 28 -1.20 9.63 -12.67
C LEU A 28 0.16 9.97 -13.26
N ASN A 29 0.41 11.29 -13.41
CA ASN A 29 1.74 11.73 -13.80
C ASN A 29 2.65 11.70 -12.57
N GLN A 30 3.94 11.95 -12.81
CA GLN A 30 4.92 11.87 -11.72
C GLN A 30 4.60 12.83 -10.58
N LEU A 31 4.26 14.05 -10.92
CA LEU A 31 3.99 15.05 -9.87
C LEU A 31 2.84 14.60 -8.97
N ALA A 32 1.74 14.21 -9.56
CA ALA A 32 0.56 13.82 -8.78
C ALA A 32 0.81 12.54 -8.00
N PHE A 33 1.48 11.59 -8.63
CA PHE A 33 1.73 10.30 -8.00
C PHE A 33 2.61 10.44 -6.76
N TRP A 34 3.76 11.09 -6.94
CA TRP A 34 4.74 11.15 -5.86
C TRP A 34 4.36 12.13 -4.76
N SER A 35 3.63 13.20 -5.12
CA SER A 35 3.26 14.17 -4.10
C SER A 35 2.31 13.59 -3.05
N ARG A 36 1.56 12.56 -3.40
CA ARG A 36 0.66 11.93 -2.43
C ARG A 36 1.40 11.31 -1.27
N ILE A 37 2.63 10.90 -1.48
CA ILE A 37 3.41 10.33 -0.40
C ILE A 37 4.55 11.24 0.02
N GLY A 38 4.44 12.53 -0.33
CA GLY A 38 5.38 13.53 0.15
C GLY A 38 6.71 13.56 -0.55
N VAL A 39 6.79 13.00 -1.74
CA VAL A 39 8.03 12.97 -2.52
C VAL A 39 7.90 13.97 -3.66
N THR A 40 8.96 14.73 -3.91
CA THR A 40 8.97 15.69 -5.01
C THR A 40 9.00 14.97 -6.34
N GLN A 41 8.62 15.67 -7.40
CA GLN A 41 8.67 15.06 -8.72
C GLN A 41 10.08 14.64 -9.09
N SER A 42 11.06 15.48 -8.80
CA SER A 42 12.44 15.13 -9.15
C SER A 42 12.94 13.95 -8.34
N GLY A 43 12.58 13.87 -7.07
CA GLY A 43 12.91 12.70 -6.26
C GLY A 43 12.27 11.44 -6.80
N GLY A 44 10.99 11.55 -7.13
CA GLY A 44 10.26 10.42 -7.70
C GLY A 44 10.82 9.97 -9.02
N SER A 45 11.22 10.93 -9.85
CA SER A 45 11.83 10.60 -11.14
C SER A 45 13.10 9.78 -10.95
N ARG A 46 13.90 10.15 -9.96
CA ARG A 46 15.12 9.38 -9.67
C ARG A 46 14.80 7.96 -9.24
N TYR A 47 13.78 7.81 -8.41
CA TYR A 47 13.37 6.47 -7.99
C TYR A 47 12.88 5.64 -9.17
N GLU A 48 12.16 6.26 -10.08
CA GLU A 48 11.70 5.55 -11.26
C GLU A 48 12.85 5.19 -12.20
N ASN A 49 13.95 5.90 -12.08
CA ASN A 49 15.11 5.64 -12.92
C ASN A 49 16.19 4.83 -12.21
N GLY A 50 15.83 4.13 -11.16
CA GLY A 50 16.72 3.15 -10.57
C GLY A 50 17.33 3.50 -9.24
N ARG A 51 17.11 4.71 -8.73
CA ARG A 51 17.63 5.04 -7.41
C ARG A 51 16.88 4.25 -6.36
N ASN A 52 17.62 3.75 -5.37
CA ASN A 52 17.00 2.99 -4.30
C ASN A 52 16.10 3.86 -3.45
N MET A 53 14.90 3.38 -3.18
CA MET A 53 13.98 4.08 -2.30
C MET A 53 14.31 3.75 -0.85
N PRO A 54 14.40 4.76 0.03
CA PRO A 54 14.51 4.48 1.46
C PRO A 54 13.27 3.72 1.93
N LYS A 55 13.44 2.99 3.02
CA LYS A 55 12.35 2.18 3.54
C LYS A 55 11.07 2.98 3.78
N PRO A 56 11.13 4.19 4.39
CA PRO A 56 9.88 4.95 4.58
C PRO A 56 9.15 5.24 3.28
N VAL A 57 9.89 5.55 2.23
CA VAL A 57 9.27 5.84 0.93
C VAL A 57 8.61 4.58 0.39
N ARG A 58 9.30 3.46 0.48
CA ARG A 58 8.73 2.19 0.02
C ARG A 58 7.47 1.82 0.78
N GLU A 59 7.48 2.05 2.11
CA GLU A 59 6.32 1.71 2.92
C GLU A 59 5.13 2.60 2.59
N LEU A 60 5.37 3.89 2.39
CA LEU A 60 4.30 4.79 2.01
C LEU A 60 3.75 4.44 0.63
N LEU A 61 4.62 4.10 -0.28
CA LEU A 61 4.19 3.69 -1.61
C LEU A 61 3.32 2.45 -1.53
N ARG A 62 3.72 1.49 -0.72
CA ARG A 62 2.94 0.27 -0.54
C ARG A 62 1.58 0.58 0.07
N LEU A 63 1.56 1.36 1.13
CA LEU A 63 0.30 1.65 1.83
C LEU A 63 -0.69 2.38 0.93
N VAL A 64 -0.21 3.37 0.20
CA VAL A 64 -1.11 4.21 -0.58
C VAL A 64 -1.51 3.54 -1.91
N TYR A 65 -0.55 2.93 -2.58
CA TYR A 65 -0.82 2.46 -3.94
C TYR A 65 -1.02 0.97 -4.09
N VAL A 66 -0.45 0.18 -3.20
CA VAL A 66 -0.66 -1.26 -3.25
C VAL A 66 -1.83 -1.65 -2.35
N GLU A 67 -1.82 -1.18 -1.11
CA GLU A 67 -2.90 -1.48 -0.18
C GLU A 67 -4.09 -0.54 -0.36
N LYS A 68 -3.88 0.58 -1.06
CA LYS A 68 -4.93 1.54 -1.38
C LYS A 68 -5.57 2.14 -0.15
N ILE A 69 -4.72 2.54 0.78
CA ILE A 69 -5.15 3.16 2.02
C ILE A 69 -5.08 4.67 1.88
N ASP A 70 -6.15 5.35 2.27
CA ASP A 70 -6.15 6.80 2.37
C ASP A 70 -5.58 7.15 3.73
N LEU A 71 -4.34 7.61 3.76
CA LEU A 71 -3.64 7.89 5.01
C LEU A 71 -4.35 8.92 5.87
N ALA A 72 -5.10 9.83 5.25
CA ALA A 72 -5.78 10.87 6.01
C ALA A 72 -6.94 10.31 6.84
N GLN A 73 -7.45 9.15 6.48
CA GLN A 73 -8.61 8.59 7.16
C GLN A 73 -8.29 7.48 8.13
N ILE A 74 -7.05 7.02 8.16
CA ILE A 74 -6.70 5.92 9.05
C ILE A 74 -6.31 6.46 10.42
N LYS A 75 -6.82 5.82 11.46
CA LYS A 75 -6.53 6.20 12.84
C LYS A 75 -6.03 4.99 13.59
N GLY A 76 -5.18 5.26 14.59
CA GLY A 76 -4.62 4.17 15.39
C GLY A 76 -5.68 3.33 16.06
N GLU A 77 -6.74 3.95 16.53
CA GLU A 77 -7.80 3.20 17.20
C GLU A 77 -8.51 2.24 16.24
N ASP A 78 -8.63 2.62 14.96
CA ASP A 78 -9.25 1.73 13.98
C ASP A 78 -8.39 0.48 13.78
N VAL A 79 -7.09 0.68 13.72
CA VAL A 79 -6.17 -0.44 13.58
C VAL A 79 -6.22 -1.33 14.82
N GLN A 80 -6.30 -0.72 16.00
CA GLN A 80 -6.37 -1.47 17.23
C GLN A 80 -7.66 -2.27 17.32
N ILE A 81 -8.78 -1.67 16.91
CA ILE A 81 -10.06 -2.38 16.90
C ILE A 81 -10.00 -3.57 15.95
N MET A 82 -9.40 -3.36 14.80
CA MET A 82 -9.27 -4.43 13.83
C MET A 82 -8.45 -5.60 14.40
N ALA A 83 -7.35 -5.28 15.07
CA ALA A 83 -6.51 -6.30 15.66
C ALA A 83 -7.24 -7.03 16.78
N TYR A 84 -7.95 -6.28 17.60
CA TYR A 84 -8.72 -6.85 18.70
C TYR A 84 -9.79 -7.80 18.18
N MET A 85 -10.53 -7.37 17.17
CA MET A 85 -11.57 -8.20 16.59
C MET A 85 -11.00 -9.46 15.96
N ARG A 86 -9.87 -9.32 15.29
CA ARG A 86 -9.24 -10.47 14.64
C ARG A 86 -8.84 -11.52 15.67
N GLU A 87 -8.39 -11.09 16.85
CA GLU A 87 -7.97 -12.01 17.91
C GLU A 87 -9.12 -12.60 18.68
N THR A 88 -10.13 -11.78 19.00
CA THR A 88 -11.18 -12.22 19.90
C THR A 88 -12.41 -12.75 19.17
N HIS A 89 -12.63 -12.33 17.93
CA HIS A 89 -13.80 -12.74 17.16
C HIS A 89 -13.37 -13.09 15.73
N PRO A 90 -12.51 -14.11 15.58
CA PRO A 90 -11.99 -14.42 14.24
C PRO A 90 -13.06 -14.84 13.25
N ASP A 91 -14.11 -15.54 13.71
CA ASP A 91 -15.17 -15.94 12.78
C ASP A 91 -15.95 -14.74 12.29
N LEU A 92 -16.24 -13.81 13.19
CA LEU A 92 -16.91 -12.59 12.80
C LEU A 92 -16.04 -11.78 11.83
N TYR A 93 -14.77 -11.70 12.12
CA TYR A 93 -13.85 -10.98 11.26
C TYR A 93 -13.88 -11.56 9.84
N ARG A 94 -13.80 -12.88 9.71
CA ARG A 94 -13.82 -13.51 8.40
C ARG A 94 -15.14 -13.29 7.68
N SER A 95 -16.25 -13.36 8.44
CA SER A 95 -17.55 -13.13 7.87
C SER A 95 -17.70 -11.71 7.32
N LEU A 96 -17.23 -10.73 8.10
CA LEU A 96 -17.29 -9.33 7.68
C LEU A 96 -16.38 -9.10 6.48
N LYS A 97 -15.23 -9.75 6.45
CA LYS A 97 -14.32 -9.62 5.33
C LYS A 97 -14.97 -10.10 4.03
N LYS A 98 -15.66 -11.23 4.10
CA LYS A 98 -16.36 -11.74 2.92
C LYS A 98 -17.47 -10.79 2.49
N GLY A 99 -18.23 -10.28 3.45
CA GLY A 99 -19.30 -9.35 3.14
C GLY A 99 -18.77 -8.09 2.48
N MET A 100 -17.65 -7.58 2.99
CA MET A 100 -17.03 -6.40 2.42
C MET A 100 -16.57 -6.66 0.99
N GLN A 101 -15.96 -7.82 0.74
CA GLN A 101 -15.46 -8.13 -0.59
C GLN A 101 -16.58 -8.25 -1.60
N HIS A 102 -17.74 -8.73 -1.19
CA HIS A 102 -18.91 -8.78 -2.07
C HIS A 102 -19.49 -7.40 -2.33
N ALA A 103 -19.57 -6.60 -1.27
CA ALA A 103 -20.19 -5.28 -1.38
C ALA A 103 -19.25 -4.25 -1.98
N MET A 104 -17.94 -4.40 -1.74
CA MET A 104 -16.94 -3.43 -2.18
C MET A 104 -15.76 -4.18 -2.80
N PRO A 105 -15.96 -4.74 -4.00
CA PRO A 105 -14.89 -5.54 -4.62
C PRO A 105 -13.63 -4.75 -4.89
N GLU A 106 -13.75 -3.43 -5.07
CA GLU A 106 -12.59 -2.59 -5.30
C GLU A 106 -12.59 -1.45 -4.31
N HIS A 107 -11.53 -1.40 -3.52
CA HIS A 107 -11.39 -0.32 -2.57
C HIS A 107 -10.56 0.80 -3.17
N LYS A 108 -11.07 2.02 -3.11
CA LYS A 108 -10.36 3.18 -3.61
C LYS A 108 -10.12 4.17 -2.48
N PRO A 109 -8.91 4.73 -2.38
CA PRO A 109 -8.66 5.76 -1.39
C PRO A 109 -9.55 6.98 -1.65
N ALA A 110 -10.04 7.57 -0.59
CA ALA A 110 -10.88 8.75 -0.73
C ALA A 110 -10.15 9.89 -1.42
N SER A 111 -8.85 9.94 -1.29
CA SER A 111 -8.06 10.99 -1.91
C SER A 111 -8.12 10.95 -3.42
N GLN A 112 -8.65 9.89 -3.98
CA GLN A 112 -8.79 9.81 -5.43
C GLN A 112 -10.09 10.38 -5.94
N ALA A 113 -11.00 10.60 -5.07
CA ALA A 113 -12.31 11.11 -5.47
C ALA A 113 -12.27 12.57 -5.94
#